data_27480d6c10f298e67a3539016b889299
#
_entry.id   27480d6c10f298e67a3539016b889299
#
_cell.length_a   1.000
_cell.length_b   1.000
_cell.length_c   1.000
_cell.angle_alpha   90.00
_cell.angle_beta   90.00
_cell.angle_gamma   90.00
#
_symmetry.space_group_name_H-M   'P 1'
#
loop_
_entity.id
_entity.type
_entity.pdbx_description
1 polymer ?
#
loop_
_entity_poly.entity_id
_entity_poly.type
_entity_poly.pdbx_seq_one_letter_code
_entity_poly.pdbx_strand_id
1 'polypeptide(L)'
;MPNPIDVLCRMLVTLHDQRKQVTVPGFYDDVKPIPADLRDECARLDHDVQEDARKLECSLDGEAGFNTLERRWLRPTLEFNGITGGYQGPGSNTIVPSRASAKITCRLVPDQDPIKIQNALRDHLKSRAPASVKIEFIPRKMGAPPYSIDPNHPALRAAARVFKDVYNVESVRIREGVTLPILPAFRSVLGAETVLLGFCDPECQAHSFDEFFDARDLLLGARTAGRFFDAIGPNHSR
;
A
#
# COMPACT_ATOMS: atom_id res chain seq x y z
N MET A 1 -20.75 18.52 -28.42
CA MET A 1 -19.39 18.45 -27.83
C MET A 1 -19.37 17.37 -26.76
N PRO A 2 -18.32 16.57 -26.61
CA PRO A 2 -18.23 15.61 -25.54
C PRO A 2 -18.16 16.34 -24.19
N ASN A 3 -18.79 15.74 -23.16
CA ASN A 3 -18.65 16.23 -21.79
C ASN A 3 -17.41 15.58 -21.17
N PRO A 4 -16.37 16.35 -20.76
CA PRO A 4 -15.13 15.80 -20.20
C PRO A 4 -15.35 14.97 -18.95
N ILE A 5 -16.35 15.26 -18.11
CA ILE A 5 -16.67 14.47 -16.93
C ILE A 5 -17.18 13.09 -17.34
N ASP A 6 -18.15 13.03 -18.28
CA ASP A 6 -18.67 11.74 -18.77
C ASP A 6 -17.55 10.88 -19.41
N VAL A 7 -16.72 11.49 -20.25
CA VAL A 7 -15.58 10.79 -20.87
C VAL A 7 -14.62 10.27 -19.80
N LEU A 8 -14.25 11.10 -18.83
CA LEU A 8 -13.36 10.70 -17.73
C LEU A 8 -13.94 9.53 -16.93
N CYS A 9 -15.20 9.62 -16.52
CA CYS A 9 -15.88 8.55 -15.77
C CYS A 9 -15.89 7.23 -16.54
N ARG A 10 -16.20 7.26 -17.85
CA ARG A 10 -16.16 6.07 -18.70
C ARG A 10 -14.77 5.46 -18.81
N MET A 11 -13.73 6.28 -18.86
CA MET A 11 -12.34 5.81 -18.87
C MET A 11 -11.97 5.17 -17.52
N LEU A 12 -12.32 5.81 -16.40
CA LEU A 12 -12.00 5.30 -15.05
C LEU A 12 -12.70 3.96 -14.75
N VAL A 13 -13.94 3.80 -15.18
CA VAL A 13 -14.70 2.52 -15.02
C VAL A 13 -13.97 1.35 -15.71
N THR A 14 -13.18 1.61 -16.76
CA THR A 14 -12.43 0.55 -17.43
C THR A 14 -11.20 0.05 -16.64
N LEU A 15 -10.87 0.64 -15.52
CA LEU A 15 -9.68 0.28 -14.74
C LEU A 15 -9.91 -0.89 -13.78
N HIS A 16 -11.17 -1.24 -13.50
CA HIS A 16 -11.52 -2.39 -12.67
C HIS A 16 -12.67 -3.17 -13.31
N ASP A 17 -12.68 -4.47 -13.08
CA ASP A 17 -13.79 -5.33 -13.41
C ASP A 17 -14.80 -5.48 -12.24
N GLN A 18 -15.83 -6.33 -12.42
CA GLN A 18 -16.82 -6.61 -11.39
C GLN A 18 -16.25 -7.37 -10.19
N ARG A 19 -15.09 -7.99 -10.32
CA ARG A 19 -14.36 -8.70 -9.26
C ARG A 19 -13.36 -7.80 -8.54
N LYS A 20 -13.38 -6.49 -8.83
CA LYS A 20 -12.43 -5.49 -8.32
C LYS A 20 -10.97 -5.76 -8.70
N GLN A 21 -10.75 -6.53 -9.76
CA GLN A 21 -9.42 -6.71 -10.33
C GLN A 21 -9.09 -5.53 -11.23
N VAL A 22 -7.83 -5.09 -11.20
CA VAL A 22 -7.32 -4.07 -12.11
C VAL A 22 -7.22 -4.65 -13.52
N THR A 23 -7.85 -4.01 -14.49
CA THR A 23 -7.95 -4.49 -15.88
C THR A 23 -6.89 -3.91 -16.82
N VAL A 24 -5.93 -3.18 -16.27
CA VAL A 24 -4.81 -2.62 -17.05
C VAL A 24 -3.89 -3.76 -17.51
N PRO A 25 -3.71 -3.96 -18.83
CA PRO A 25 -2.82 -5.00 -19.34
C PRO A 25 -1.40 -4.86 -18.76
N GLY A 26 -0.83 -5.98 -18.31
CA GLY A 26 0.50 -5.99 -17.71
C GLY A 26 0.55 -5.58 -16.23
N PHE A 27 -0.58 -5.21 -15.62
CA PHE A 27 -0.60 -4.78 -14.21
C PHE A 27 -0.17 -5.90 -13.25
N TYR A 28 -0.53 -7.14 -13.53
CA TYR A 28 -0.23 -8.30 -12.69
C TYR A 28 0.92 -9.18 -13.19
N ASP A 29 1.59 -8.84 -14.31
CA ASP A 29 2.60 -9.72 -14.93
C ASP A 29 3.74 -10.11 -13.97
N ASP A 30 4.14 -9.18 -13.12
CA ASP A 30 5.25 -9.37 -12.17
C ASP A 30 4.74 -9.72 -10.76
N VAL A 31 3.42 -9.90 -10.57
CA VAL A 31 2.83 -10.25 -9.27
C VAL A 31 2.90 -11.76 -9.06
N LYS A 32 3.70 -12.17 -8.08
CA LYS A 32 3.84 -13.59 -7.72
C LYS A 32 2.59 -14.12 -7.02
N PRO A 33 2.25 -15.39 -7.22
CA PRO A 33 1.22 -16.07 -6.41
C PRO A 33 1.59 -15.98 -4.93
N ILE A 34 0.58 -15.81 -4.07
CA ILE A 34 0.79 -15.83 -2.63
C ILE A 34 1.11 -17.27 -2.21
N PRO A 35 2.26 -17.54 -1.57
CA PRO A 35 2.60 -18.85 -1.04
C PRO A 35 1.55 -19.36 -0.03
N ALA A 36 1.34 -20.67 0.03
CA ALA A 36 0.30 -21.26 0.89
C ALA A 36 0.55 -20.99 2.38
N ASP A 37 1.82 -21.10 2.82
CA ASP A 37 2.24 -20.80 4.19
C ASP A 37 1.94 -19.35 4.59
N LEU A 38 2.09 -18.41 3.65
CA LEU A 38 1.79 -17.01 3.86
C LEU A 38 0.27 -16.75 3.91
N ARG A 39 -0.53 -17.47 3.10
CA ARG A 39 -1.99 -17.45 3.22
C ARG A 39 -2.44 -17.97 4.58
N ASP A 40 -1.86 -19.06 5.04
CA ASP A 40 -2.15 -19.64 6.34
C ASP A 40 -1.71 -18.70 7.48
N GLU A 41 -0.61 -17.96 7.33
CA GLU A 41 -0.19 -16.92 8.28
C GLU A 41 -1.23 -15.79 8.35
N CYS A 42 -1.67 -15.26 7.21
CA CYS A 42 -2.72 -14.23 7.16
C CYS A 42 -4.04 -14.74 7.76
N ALA A 43 -4.42 -15.99 7.52
CA ALA A 43 -5.66 -16.57 8.05
C ALA A 43 -5.62 -16.81 9.57
N ARG A 44 -4.42 -17.03 10.14
CA ARG A 44 -4.24 -17.24 11.60
C ARG A 44 -4.18 -15.94 12.39
N LEU A 45 -3.89 -14.83 11.72
CA LEU A 45 -3.91 -13.52 12.37
C LEU A 45 -5.35 -13.15 12.69
N ASP A 46 -5.60 -12.94 13.96
CA ASP A 46 -6.92 -12.51 14.42
C ASP A 46 -7.20 -11.11 13.87
N HIS A 47 -8.02 -11.07 12.83
CA HIS A 47 -8.44 -9.84 12.19
C HIS A 47 -9.96 -9.78 12.15
N ASP A 48 -10.53 -8.97 13.03
CA ASP A 48 -11.97 -8.78 13.09
C ASP A 48 -12.45 -7.85 11.96
N VAL A 49 -12.75 -8.46 10.81
CA VAL A 49 -13.29 -7.76 9.64
C VAL A 49 -14.60 -7.03 9.96
N GLN A 50 -15.41 -7.56 10.86
CA GLN A 50 -16.67 -6.92 11.28
C GLN A 50 -16.42 -5.70 12.15
N GLU A 51 -15.38 -5.73 12.98
CA GLU A 51 -14.95 -4.58 13.76
C GLU A 51 -14.42 -3.47 12.86
N ASP A 52 -13.57 -3.80 11.90
CA ASP A 52 -13.09 -2.83 10.92
C ASP A 52 -14.24 -2.22 10.11
N ALA A 53 -15.19 -3.03 9.67
CA ALA A 53 -16.37 -2.55 8.95
C ALA A 53 -17.22 -1.60 9.81
N ARG A 54 -17.39 -1.91 11.11
CA ARG A 54 -18.10 -1.04 12.05
C ARG A 54 -17.36 0.28 12.29
N LYS A 55 -16.04 0.24 12.50
CA LYS A 55 -15.21 1.45 12.68
C LYS A 55 -15.24 2.35 11.46
N LEU A 56 -15.28 1.77 10.26
CA LEU A 56 -15.34 2.49 9.00
C LEU A 56 -16.78 2.84 8.55
N GLU A 57 -17.79 2.40 9.28
CA GLU A 57 -19.20 2.56 8.94
C GLU A 57 -19.55 2.08 7.51
N CYS A 58 -18.82 1.06 7.02
CA CYS A 58 -19.01 0.50 5.68
C CYS A 58 -18.71 -1.00 5.65
N SER A 59 -19.15 -1.68 4.59
CA SER A 59 -18.68 -3.03 4.29
C SER A 59 -17.31 -2.98 3.63
N LEU A 60 -16.41 -3.87 4.05
CA LEU A 60 -15.09 -4.00 3.43
C LEU A 60 -15.25 -4.70 2.07
N ASP A 61 -14.83 -4.02 1.01
CA ASP A 61 -14.85 -4.51 -0.37
C ASP A 61 -13.40 -4.63 -0.92
N GLY A 62 -13.22 -5.29 -2.04
CA GLY A 62 -11.92 -5.40 -2.70
C GLY A 62 -11.80 -6.60 -3.64
N GLU A 63 -10.59 -6.87 -4.13
CA GLU A 63 -10.31 -7.92 -5.10
C GLU A 63 -10.84 -9.29 -4.64
N ALA A 64 -11.68 -9.91 -5.47
CA ALA A 64 -12.30 -11.19 -5.15
C ALA A 64 -11.27 -12.34 -5.08
N GLY A 65 -11.49 -13.26 -4.14
CA GLY A 65 -10.61 -14.43 -3.96
C GLY A 65 -9.46 -14.23 -2.96
N PHE A 66 -9.43 -13.06 -2.30
CA PHE A 66 -8.46 -12.72 -1.27
C PHE A 66 -9.16 -12.23 -0.01
N ASN A 67 -8.61 -12.56 1.18
CA ASN A 67 -9.08 -12.01 2.46
C ASN A 67 -8.58 -10.58 2.66
N THR A 68 -9.02 -9.92 3.73
CA THR A 68 -8.70 -8.51 3.99
C THR A 68 -7.20 -8.27 4.17
N LEU A 69 -6.49 -9.14 4.89
CA LEU A 69 -5.05 -9.01 5.09
C LEU A 69 -4.26 -9.30 3.81
N GLU A 70 -4.67 -10.30 3.02
CA GLU A 70 -4.06 -10.56 1.72
C GLU A 70 -4.19 -9.35 0.79
N ARG A 71 -5.37 -8.71 0.73
CA ARG A 71 -5.62 -7.50 -0.05
C ARG A 71 -4.74 -6.34 0.42
N ARG A 72 -4.65 -6.13 1.73
CA ARG A 72 -3.91 -5.03 2.34
C ARG A 72 -2.40 -5.17 2.18
N TRP A 73 -1.86 -6.40 2.27
CA TRP A 73 -0.43 -6.66 2.38
C TRP A 73 0.23 -7.23 1.14
N LEU A 74 -0.53 -8.00 0.33
CA LEU A 74 0.03 -8.91 -0.67
C LEU A 74 -0.51 -8.67 -2.07
N ARG A 75 -1.53 -7.82 -2.21
CA ARG A 75 -2.11 -7.50 -3.52
C ARG A 75 -1.84 -6.05 -3.89
N PRO A 76 -1.49 -5.81 -5.18
CA PRO A 76 -1.38 -4.43 -5.66
C PRO A 76 -2.77 -3.81 -5.81
N THR A 77 -2.87 -2.49 -5.61
CA THR A 77 -4.13 -1.75 -5.78
C THR A 77 -3.97 -0.58 -6.72
N LEU A 78 -5.09 -0.15 -7.30
CA LEU A 78 -5.23 1.09 -8.06
C LEU A 78 -6.39 1.86 -7.48
N GLU A 79 -6.12 3.08 -6.99
CA GLU A 79 -7.09 3.88 -6.25
C GLU A 79 -7.32 5.25 -6.87
N PHE A 80 -8.56 5.73 -6.80
CA PHE A 80 -8.93 7.09 -7.20
C PHE A 80 -8.87 8.01 -6.00
N ASN A 81 -7.86 8.88 -5.96
CA ASN A 81 -7.63 9.79 -4.83
C ASN A 81 -8.27 11.17 -4.99
N GLY A 82 -8.91 11.41 -6.10
CA GLY A 82 -9.64 12.63 -6.34
C GLY A 82 -10.15 12.76 -7.77
N ILE A 83 -11.29 13.36 -7.92
CA ILE A 83 -11.90 13.71 -9.21
C ILE A 83 -12.29 15.19 -9.14
N THR A 84 -11.94 15.94 -10.19
CA THR A 84 -12.29 17.36 -10.30
C THR A 84 -12.82 17.64 -11.71
N GLY A 85 -13.95 18.34 -11.78
CA GLY A 85 -14.55 18.73 -13.05
C GLY A 85 -15.89 19.42 -12.83
N GLY A 86 -16.25 20.33 -13.73
CA GLY A 86 -17.49 21.08 -13.61
C GLY A 86 -17.49 22.09 -12.46
N TYR A 87 -18.69 22.54 -12.11
CA TYR A 87 -18.91 23.47 -11.02
C TYR A 87 -18.81 22.75 -9.67
N GLN A 88 -18.03 23.30 -8.76
CA GLN A 88 -17.75 22.74 -7.43
C GLN A 88 -18.31 23.60 -6.28
N GLY A 89 -18.96 24.72 -6.59
CA GLY A 89 -19.56 25.61 -5.60
C GLY A 89 -20.95 25.15 -5.15
N PRO A 90 -21.55 25.84 -4.17
CA PRO A 90 -22.92 25.56 -3.74
C PRO A 90 -23.94 25.85 -4.85
N GLY A 91 -25.00 25.07 -4.88
CA GLY A 91 -26.07 25.16 -5.93
C GLY A 91 -25.69 24.43 -7.22
N SER A 92 -26.36 24.79 -8.31
CA SER A 92 -26.15 24.16 -9.63
C SER A 92 -25.70 25.18 -10.67
N ASN A 93 -24.86 24.71 -11.61
CA ASN A 93 -24.55 25.48 -12.82
C ASN A 93 -24.71 24.55 -14.04
N THR A 94 -25.56 24.96 -14.99
CA THR A 94 -25.96 24.14 -16.16
C THR A 94 -24.93 24.16 -17.30
N ILE A 95 -23.73 24.67 -17.10
CA ILE A 95 -22.69 24.73 -18.12
C ILE A 95 -21.93 23.39 -18.25
N VAL A 96 -21.63 22.98 -19.48
CA VAL A 96 -20.72 21.87 -19.75
C VAL A 96 -19.28 22.32 -19.50
N PRO A 97 -18.51 21.67 -18.64
CA PRO A 97 -17.13 22.06 -18.34
C PRO A 97 -16.20 21.83 -19.54
N SER A 98 -15.10 22.57 -19.59
CA SER A 98 -14.05 22.38 -20.60
C SER A 98 -13.00 21.37 -20.21
N ARG A 99 -12.93 20.98 -18.91
CA ARG A 99 -11.91 20.08 -18.34
C ARG A 99 -12.50 19.21 -17.26
N ALA A 100 -11.91 18.01 -17.11
CA ALA A 100 -12.06 17.15 -15.96
C ALA A 100 -10.73 16.45 -15.69
N SER A 101 -10.43 16.11 -14.44
CA SER A 101 -9.21 15.43 -14.05
C SER A 101 -9.45 14.41 -12.94
N ALA A 102 -8.61 13.37 -12.91
CA ALA A 102 -8.58 12.41 -11.83
C ALA A 102 -7.15 12.24 -11.31
N LYS A 103 -7.03 11.97 -10.01
CA LYS A 103 -5.79 11.57 -9.36
C LYS A 103 -5.87 10.07 -9.11
N ILE A 104 -4.86 9.34 -9.59
CA ILE A 104 -4.80 7.88 -9.48
C ILE A 104 -3.49 7.53 -8.80
N THR A 105 -3.53 6.62 -7.85
CA THR A 105 -2.35 6.01 -7.23
C THR A 105 -2.43 4.50 -7.33
N CYS A 106 -1.26 3.86 -7.46
CA CYS A 106 -1.13 2.41 -7.38
C CYS A 106 -0.24 2.07 -6.17
N ARG A 107 -0.70 1.15 -5.34
CA ARG A 107 0.13 0.47 -4.36
C ARG A 107 0.67 -0.78 -5.03
N LEU A 108 1.99 -0.94 -5.03
CA LEU A 108 2.64 -2.03 -5.72
C LEU A 108 3.15 -3.08 -4.72
N VAL A 109 3.25 -4.31 -5.19
CA VAL A 109 3.86 -5.42 -4.42
C VAL A 109 5.27 -5.71 -4.95
N PRO A 110 6.09 -6.49 -4.22
CA PRO A 110 7.44 -6.85 -4.67
C PRO A 110 7.47 -7.33 -6.13
N ASP A 111 8.56 -7.01 -6.81
CA ASP A 111 8.86 -7.30 -8.22
C ASP A 111 8.14 -6.40 -9.25
N GLN A 112 7.13 -5.62 -8.87
CA GLN A 112 6.52 -4.66 -9.78
C GLN A 112 7.41 -3.41 -9.97
N ASP A 113 7.59 -3.01 -11.22
CA ASP A 113 8.30 -1.77 -11.60
C ASP A 113 7.30 -0.60 -11.69
N PRO A 114 7.45 0.46 -10.88
CA PRO A 114 6.58 1.64 -10.93
C PRO A 114 6.51 2.31 -12.29
N ILE A 115 7.60 2.32 -13.05
CA ILE A 115 7.64 2.93 -14.39
C ILE A 115 6.87 2.08 -15.40
N LYS A 116 7.05 0.75 -15.36
CA LYS A 116 6.28 -0.20 -16.18
C LYS A 116 4.78 -0.03 -15.93
N ILE A 117 4.36 0.00 -14.66
CA ILE A 117 2.95 0.17 -14.29
C ILE A 117 2.40 1.54 -14.72
N GLN A 118 3.15 2.61 -14.51
CA GLN A 118 2.75 3.96 -14.95
C GLN A 118 2.55 4.02 -16.46
N ASN A 119 3.44 3.40 -17.25
CA ASN A 119 3.32 3.34 -18.69
C ASN A 119 2.11 2.50 -19.12
N ALA A 120 1.91 1.33 -18.54
CA ALA A 120 0.77 0.46 -18.82
C ALA A 120 -0.57 1.18 -18.55
N LEU A 121 -0.69 1.87 -17.41
CA LEU A 121 -1.87 2.67 -17.07
C LEU A 121 -2.11 3.80 -18.07
N ARG A 122 -1.07 4.53 -18.42
CA ARG A 122 -1.15 5.61 -19.43
C ARG A 122 -1.64 5.09 -20.78
N ASP A 123 -1.07 3.98 -21.25
CA ASP A 123 -1.38 3.41 -22.55
C ASP A 123 -2.81 2.80 -22.57
N HIS A 124 -3.23 2.18 -21.47
CA HIS A 124 -4.61 1.74 -21.30
C HIS A 124 -5.59 2.91 -21.41
N LEU A 125 -5.37 3.99 -20.65
CA LEU A 125 -6.26 5.15 -20.67
C LEU A 125 -6.26 5.85 -22.04
N LYS A 126 -5.10 5.96 -22.71
CA LYS A 126 -5.03 6.49 -24.07
C LYS A 126 -5.87 5.68 -25.06
N SER A 127 -5.82 4.36 -24.96
CA SER A 127 -6.59 3.47 -25.86
C SER A 127 -8.12 3.57 -25.66
N ARG A 128 -8.57 4.08 -24.52
CA ARG A 128 -9.99 4.25 -24.20
C ARG A 128 -10.51 5.66 -24.45
N ALA A 129 -9.63 6.59 -24.75
CA ALA A 129 -10.00 7.97 -25.01
C ALA A 129 -10.62 8.12 -26.40
N PRO A 130 -11.78 8.78 -26.54
CA PRO A 130 -12.28 9.14 -27.84
C PRO A 130 -11.41 10.21 -28.49
N ALA A 131 -11.27 10.17 -29.81
CA ALA A 131 -10.46 11.13 -30.58
C ALA A 131 -10.90 12.61 -30.42
N SER A 132 -12.12 12.82 -29.92
CA SER A 132 -12.69 14.14 -29.70
C SER A 132 -12.22 14.85 -28.44
N VAL A 133 -11.40 14.21 -27.59
CA VAL A 133 -10.84 14.79 -26.37
C VAL A 133 -9.32 14.75 -26.38
N LYS A 134 -8.70 15.76 -25.79
CA LYS A 134 -7.26 15.79 -25.54
C LYS A 134 -7.02 15.27 -24.12
N ILE A 135 -6.11 14.29 -23.99
CA ILE A 135 -5.66 13.79 -22.70
C ILE A 135 -4.26 14.31 -22.41
N GLU A 136 -4.07 14.73 -21.18
CA GLU A 136 -2.78 15.09 -20.61
C GLU A 136 -2.50 14.21 -19.40
N PHE A 137 -1.29 13.63 -19.34
CA PHE A 137 -0.82 12.85 -18.19
C PHE A 137 0.25 13.66 -17.45
N ILE A 138 0.04 13.86 -16.18
CA ILE A 138 0.96 14.59 -15.29
C ILE A 138 1.53 13.60 -14.29
N PRO A 139 2.59 12.85 -14.63
CA PRO A 139 3.18 11.88 -13.75
C PRO A 139 3.84 12.57 -12.55
N ARG A 140 3.65 12.04 -11.34
CA ARG A 140 4.49 12.44 -10.21
C ARG A 140 5.90 11.90 -10.42
N LYS A 141 6.90 12.72 -10.12
CA LYS A 141 8.33 12.35 -10.21
C LYS A 141 8.77 11.31 -9.17
N MET A 142 7.94 11.02 -8.17
CA MET A 142 8.28 10.14 -7.05
C MET A 142 7.35 8.93 -7.04
N GLY A 143 7.77 7.85 -7.69
CA GLY A 143 7.36 6.49 -7.38
C GLY A 143 8.55 5.78 -6.73
N ALA A 144 8.32 5.03 -5.67
CA ALA A 144 9.33 4.15 -5.09
C ALA A 144 9.00 2.70 -5.45
N PRO A 145 9.97 1.88 -5.80
CA PRO A 145 9.75 0.44 -5.92
C PRO A 145 9.34 -0.13 -4.57
N PRO A 146 8.57 -1.21 -4.56
CA PRO A 146 8.24 -1.93 -3.34
C PRO A 146 9.52 -2.46 -2.67
N TYR A 147 9.49 -2.53 -1.34
CA TYR A 147 10.58 -3.12 -0.56
C TYR A 147 10.10 -4.37 0.15
N SER A 148 10.89 -5.42 0.10
CA SER A 148 10.69 -6.65 0.86
C SER A 148 12.03 -7.23 1.27
N ILE A 149 12.17 -7.62 2.52
CA ILE A 149 13.32 -8.36 3.04
C ILE A 149 13.03 -9.86 2.98
N ASP A 150 14.06 -10.68 2.77
CA ASP A 150 13.94 -12.14 2.84
C ASP A 150 13.36 -12.56 4.19
N PRO A 151 12.25 -13.31 4.24
CA PRO A 151 11.64 -13.80 5.47
C PRO A 151 12.60 -14.59 6.37
N ASN A 152 13.66 -15.18 5.78
CA ASN A 152 14.69 -15.94 6.49
C ASN A 152 15.93 -15.11 6.83
N HIS A 153 15.90 -13.81 6.61
CA HIS A 153 17.04 -12.95 6.91
C HIS A 153 17.46 -13.04 8.38
N PRO A 154 18.77 -13.18 8.71
CA PRO A 154 19.22 -13.32 10.10
C PRO A 154 18.74 -12.20 11.04
N ALA A 155 18.69 -10.97 10.55
CA ALA A 155 18.22 -9.83 11.34
C ALA A 155 16.74 -9.92 11.72
N LEU A 156 15.87 -10.48 10.84
CA LEU A 156 14.47 -10.74 11.20
C LEU A 156 14.34 -11.78 12.32
N ARG A 157 15.15 -12.85 12.26
CA ARG A 157 15.16 -13.85 13.33
C ARG A 157 15.69 -13.27 14.64
N ALA A 158 16.72 -12.40 14.58
CA ALA A 158 17.21 -11.70 15.76
C ALA A 158 16.13 -10.76 16.35
N ALA A 159 15.46 -9.99 15.51
CA ALA A 159 14.33 -9.14 15.93
C ALA A 159 13.24 -9.95 16.63
N ALA A 160 12.80 -11.06 16.03
CA ALA A 160 11.77 -11.92 16.62
C ALA A 160 12.15 -12.45 18.03
N ARG A 161 13.39 -12.90 18.20
CA ARG A 161 13.90 -13.33 19.53
C ARG A 161 13.87 -12.18 20.53
N VAL A 162 14.37 -11.02 20.14
CA VAL A 162 14.40 -9.85 21.04
C VAL A 162 13.00 -9.38 21.42
N PHE A 163 12.05 -9.38 20.50
CA PHE A 163 10.65 -9.07 20.82
C PHE A 163 10.08 -10.08 21.84
N LYS A 164 10.29 -11.36 21.62
CA LYS A 164 9.86 -12.40 22.57
C LYS A 164 10.44 -12.18 23.96
N ASP A 165 11.74 -11.86 24.04
CA ASP A 165 12.44 -11.64 25.31
C ASP A 165 11.98 -10.37 26.05
N VAL A 166 11.58 -9.33 25.32
CA VAL A 166 11.17 -8.04 25.92
C VAL A 166 9.69 -8.03 26.27
N TYR A 167 8.85 -8.54 25.37
CA TYR A 167 7.38 -8.48 25.53
C TYR A 167 6.78 -9.76 26.08
N ASN A 168 7.56 -10.85 26.16
CA ASN A 168 7.12 -12.19 26.59
C ASN A 168 5.98 -12.76 25.74
N VAL A 169 5.94 -12.38 24.46
CA VAL A 169 5.01 -12.88 23.45
C VAL A 169 5.73 -13.14 22.13
N GLU A 170 5.23 -14.06 21.34
CA GLU A 170 5.78 -14.27 19.99
C GLU A 170 5.47 -13.05 19.12
N SER A 171 6.49 -12.60 18.38
CA SER A 171 6.31 -11.51 17.42
C SER A 171 5.53 -11.97 16.20
N VAL A 172 4.71 -11.09 15.67
CA VAL A 172 4.00 -11.29 14.41
C VAL A 172 4.71 -10.52 13.30
N ARG A 173 4.93 -11.17 12.18
CA ARG A 173 5.46 -10.50 10.98
C ARG A 173 4.29 -9.94 10.20
N ILE A 174 4.19 -8.63 10.19
CA ILE A 174 3.20 -7.92 9.38
C ILE A 174 3.84 -7.34 8.12
N ARG A 175 3.01 -7.00 7.17
CA ARG A 175 3.38 -6.22 5.99
C ARG A 175 2.52 -4.97 5.97
N GLU A 176 3.06 -3.92 5.40
CA GLU A 176 2.34 -2.66 5.34
C GLU A 176 2.28 -2.11 3.93
N GLY A 177 1.10 -1.61 3.56
CA GLY A 177 0.91 -0.89 2.31
C GLY A 177 1.42 0.56 2.34
N VAL A 178 2.25 0.91 3.34
CA VAL A 178 2.84 2.27 3.44
C VAL A 178 3.99 2.45 2.46
N THR A 179 4.20 3.70 2.04
CA THR A 179 5.29 4.05 1.15
C THR A 179 6.43 4.65 1.95
N LEU A 180 7.54 3.93 2.04
CA LEU A 180 8.79 4.38 2.64
C LEU A 180 9.90 4.40 1.57
N PRO A 181 10.00 5.47 0.77
CA PRO A 181 10.91 5.52 -0.38
C PRO A 181 12.40 5.36 -0.02
N ILE A 182 12.74 5.59 1.24
CA ILE A 182 14.12 5.47 1.73
C ILE A 182 14.62 4.01 1.80
N LEU A 183 13.71 3.03 1.97
CA LEU A 183 14.12 1.63 2.15
C LEU A 183 14.78 1.04 0.89
N PRO A 184 14.19 1.17 -0.31
CA PRO A 184 14.88 0.79 -1.54
C PRO A 184 16.19 1.56 -1.76
N ALA A 185 16.26 2.83 -1.33
CA ALA A 185 17.49 3.62 -1.43
C ALA A 185 18.59 3.07 -0.52
N PHE A 186 18.30 2.68 0.72
CA PHE A 186 19.28 2.03 1.60
C PHE A 186 19.83 0.76 0.97
N ARG A 187 18.98 -0.10 0.40
CA ARG A 187 19.44 -1.30 -0.30
C ARG A 187 20.31 -0.97 -1.50
N SER A 188 19.90 -0.04 -2.36
CA SER A 188 20.60 0.25 -3.62
C SER A 188 21.92 1.04 -3.42
N VAL A 189 21.98 1.94 -2.44
CA VAL A 189 23.12 2.82 -2.22
C VAL A 189 24.10 2.25 -1.19
N LEU A 190 23.56 1.67 -0.12
CA LEU A 190 24.39 1.19 1.02
C LEU A 190 24.57 -0.34 1.01
N GLY A 191 23.84 -1.08 0.16
CA GLY A 191 23.79 -2.55 0.22
C GLY A 191 23.19 -3.07 1.54
N ALA A 192 22.45 -2.24 2.26
CA ALA A 192 21.91 -2.54 3.58
C ALA A 192 20.43 -2.98 3.51
N GLU A 193 20.12 -4.11 4.15
CA GLU A 193 18.75 -4.52 4.39
C GLU A 193 18.17 -3.78 5.59
N THR A 194 16.88 -3.49 5.53
CA THR A 194 16.18 -2.76 6.59
C THR A 194 15.15 -3.65 7.26
N VAL A 195 15.21 -3.75 8.58
CA VAL A 195 14.18 -4.37 9.42
C VAL A 195 13.36 -3.26 10.06
N LEU A 196 12.06 -3.28 9.84
CA LEU A 196 11.13 -2.36 10.50
C LEU A 196 10.64 -2.99 11.79
N LEU A 197 10.78 -2.26 12.89
CA LEU A 197 10.31 -2.63 14.22
C LEU A 197 9.17 -1.68 14.60
N GLY A 198 7.96 -2.21 14.78
CA GLY A 198 6.80 -1.43 15.18
C GLY A 198 6.58 -1.49 16.69
N PHE A 199 6.33 -0.34 17.31
CA PHE A 199 6.13 -0.18 18.76
C PHE A 199 4.86 0.58 19.11
N CYS A 200 4.12 1.07 18.12
CA CYS A 200 2.89 1.81 18.36
C CYS A 200 1.70 0.87 18.59
N ASP A 201 0.83 1.25 19.51
CA ASP A 201 -0.49 0.65 19.64
C ASP A 201 -1.28 0.85 18.33
N PRO A 202 -2.02 -0.16 17.84
CA PRO A 202 -2.92 0.01 16.69
C PRO A 202 -3.94 1.13 16.85
N GLU A 203 -4.33 1.46 18.08
CA GLU A 203 -5.29 2.51 18.41
C GLU A 203 -4.65 3.92 18.51
N CYS A 204 -3.35 4.06 18.25
CA CYS A 204 -2.60 5.33 18.42
C CYS A 204 -3.05 6.46 17.48
N GLN A 205 -4.01 6.22 16.60
CA GLN A 205 -4.57 7.19 15.65
C GLN A 205 -3.50 7.87 14.77
N ALA A 206 -2.51 7.10 14.32
CA ALA A 206 -1.40 7.60 13.50
C ALA A 206 -1.91 8.43 12.31
N HIS A 207 -1.36 9.64 12.15
CA HIS A 207 -1.72 10.63 11.12
C HIS A 207 -3.15 11.21 11.25
N SER A 208 -3.78 11.07 12.40
CA SER A 208 -5.11 11.62 12.69
C SER A 208 -5.06 12.64 13.81
N PHE A 209 -6.25 13.20 14.17
CA PHE A 209 -6.38 14.04 15.36
C PHE A 209 -6.20 13.18 16.61
N ASP A 210 -5.68 13.79 17.68
CA ASP A 210 -5.45 13.13 18.96
C ASP A 210 -4.50 11.92 18.88
N GLU A 211 -3.56 11.93 17.91
CA GLU A 211 -2.51 10.93 17.83
C GLU A 211 -1.75 10.85 19.15
N PHE A 212 -1.57 9.64 19.68
CA PHE A 212 -0.87 9.43 20.94
C PHE A 212 0.19 8.33 20.84
N PHE A 213 1.10 8.34 21.80
CA PHE A 213 2.09 7.30 22.01
C PHE A 213 2.19 7.00 23.51
N ASP A 214 2.07 5.74 23.91
CA ASP A 214 2.21 5.37 25.31
C ASP A 214 3.67 5.43 25.75
N ALA A 215 3.93 6.09 26.89
CA ALA A 215 5.28 6.20 27.44
C ALA A 215 5.89 4.83 27.79
N ARG A 216 5.05 3.83 28.15
CA ARG A 216 5.49 2.46 28.38
C ARG A 216 6.02 1.83 27.09
N ASP A 217 5.35 2.05 25.96
CA ASP A 217 5.77 1.53 24.66
C ASP A 217 7.06 2.19 24.19
N LEU A 218 7.25 3.48 24.49
CA LEU A 218 8.52 4.17 24.25
C LEU A 218 9.69 3.49 24.98
N LEU A 219 9.52 3.18 26.28
CA LEU A 219 10.56 2.51 27.08
C LEU A 219 10.84 1.08 26.59
N LEU A 220 9.79 0.31 26.30
CA LEU A 220 9.92 -1.04 25.77
C LEU A 220 10.55 -1.02 24.37
N GLY A 221 10.18 -0.06 23.53
CA GLY A 221 10.75 0.14 22.20
C GLY A 221 12.25 0.47 22.27
N ALA A 222 12.65 1.40 23.14
CA ALA A 222 14.06 1.74 23.35
C ALA A 222 14.87 0.52 23.84
N ARG A 223 14.33 -0.26 24.77
CA ARG A 223 14.94 -1.51 25.26
C ARG A 223 15.07 -2.55 24.15
N THR A 224 14.04 -2.69 23.32
CA THR A 224 14.02 -3.61 22.18
C THR A 224 15.08 -3.21 21.14
N ALA A 225 15.14 -1.92 20.79
CA ALA A 225 16.12 -1.40 19.85
C ALA A 225 17.58 -1.65 20.35
N GLY A 226 17.86 -1.35 21.61
CA GLY A 226 19.19 -1.62 22.21
C GLY A 226 19.57 -3.09 22.13
N ARG A 227 18.68 -3.99 22.57
CA ARG A 227 18.93 -5.44 22.48
C ARG A 227 19.03 -5.96 21.04
N PHE A 228 18.31 -5.35 20.12
CA PHE A 228 18.41 -5.70 18.71
C PHE A 228 19.79 -5.34 18.16
N PHE A 229 20.32 -4.16 18.46
CA PHE A 229 21.68 -3.78 18.07
C PHE A 229 22.73 -4.73 18.66
N ASP A 230 22.58 -5.11 19.93
CA ASP A 230 23.46 -6.12 20.54
C ASP A 230 23.39 -7.46 19.78
N ALA A 231 22.17 -7.90 19.41
CA ALA A 231 21.95 -9.19 18.76
C ALA A 231 22.45 -9.28 17.31
N ILE A 232 22.59 -8.15 16.61
CA ILE A 232 23.13 -8.08 15.22
C ILE A 232 24.57 -7.58 15.16
N GLY A 233 25.15 -7.18 16.30
CA GLY A 233 26.52 -6.68 16.39
C GLY A 233 27.56 -7.76 16.09
N PRO A 234 28.83 -7.38 15.81
CA PRO A 234 29.88 -8.27 15.33
C PRO A 234 30.24 -9.41 16.27
N ASN A 235 29.84 -9.37 17.53
CA ASN A 235 30.14 -10.41 18.53
C ASN A 235 29.18 -11.60 18.52
N HIS A 236 28.11 -11.59 17.74
CA HIS A 236 27.11 -12.67 17.68
C HIS A 236 27.12 -13.45 16.34
N SER A 237 28.17 -13.26 15.53
CA SER A 237 28.37 -13.98 14.25
C SER A 237 29.21 -15.27 14.43
N ARG A 238 29.14 -15.92 15.60
CA ARG A 238 29.77 -17.22 15.84
C ARG A 238 28.74 -18.29 16.15
#